data_16d10b13339ec56f068117278652fad4
#
_entry.id   16d10b13339ec56f068117278652fad4
#
_cell.length_a   1.000
_cell.length_b   1.000
_cell.length_c   1.000
_cell.angle_alpha   90.00
_cell.angle_beta   90.00
_cell.angle_gamma   90.00
#
_symmetry.space_group_name_H-M   'P 1'
#
loop_
_entity.id
_entity.type
_entity.pdbx_description
1 polymer ?
#
loop_
_entity_poly.entity_id
_entity_poly.type
_entity_poly.pdbx_seq_one_letter_code
_entity_poly.pdbx_strand_id
1 'polypeptide(L)'
;MRWLVLLAVLMVGGCATEVGPSPAELKAQWEAQNVFPQNYKADLMAYMRTYLNDPTHIRAAAVSQPQLKPVGPGERYVACVRFDARKSGGQYAGPKEGVAIYVSNKLDRFLDAPKEVREFCKDAAYAPFPELETLKR
;
A
#
# COMPACT_ATOMS: atom_id res chain seq x y z
N MET A 1 -25.78 29.25 -68.22
CA MET A 1 -24.49 28.82 -67.67
C MET A 1 -24.56 28.97 -66.15
N ARG A 2 -24.68 27.85 -65.46
CA ARG A 2 -24.73 27.84 -63.95
C ARG A 2 -23.42 27.24 -63.46
N TRP A 3 -22.57 28.05 -62.88
CA TRP A 3 -21.33 27.58 -62.24
C TRP A 3 -21.68 27.07 -60.86
N LEU A 4 -21.50 25.81 -60.65
CA LEU A 4 -21.52 25.15 -59.35
C LEU A 4 -20.09 25.19 -58.77
N VAL A 5 -19.90 26.03 -57.78
CA VAL A 5 -18.66 26.05 -56.96
C VAL A 5 -18.83 24.98 -55.91
N LEU A 6 -18.10 23.88 -56.07
CA LEU A 6 -17.95 22.86 -55.04
C LEU A 6 -16.94 23.30 -53.97
N LEU A 7 -17.43 23.69 -52.79
CA LEU A 7 -16.62 23.92 -51.65
C LEU A 7 -16.24 22.54 -51.00
N ALA A 8 -14.99 22.13 -51.19
CA ALA A 8 -14.43 20.99 -50.51
C ALA A 8 -14.03 21.44 -49.08
N VAL A 9 -14.82 21.02 -48.08
CA VAL A 9 -14.46 21.19 -46.67
C VAL A 9 -13.44 20.12 -46.32
N LEU A 10 -12.18 20.48 -46.14
CA LEU A 10 -11.14 19.65 -45.58
C LEU A 10 -11.36 19.56 -44.06
N MET A 11 -11.92 18.43 -43.61
CA MET A 11 -11.94 18.04 -42.21
C MET A 11 -10.51 17.62 -41.83
N VAL A 12 -9.75 18.53 -41.23
CA VAL A 12 -8.50 18.21 -40.55
C VAL A 12 -8.88 17.55 -39.22
N GLY A 13 -8.96 16.22 -39.20
CA GLY A 13 -9.05 15.43 -37.98
C GLY A 13 -7.73 15.57 -37.20
N GLY A 14 -7.67 16.51 -36.29
CA GLY A 14 -6.58 16.59 -35.32
C GLY A 14 -6.67 15.39 -34.36
N CYS A 15 -5.77 14.42 -34.53
CA CYS A 15 -5.51 13.46 -33.44
C CYS A 15 -4.89 14.25 -32.28
N ALA A 16 -5.71 14.62 -31.30
CA ALA A 16 -5.22 15.10 -30.02
C ALA A 16 -4.55 13.89 -29.35
N THR A 17 -3.22 13.81 -29.39
CA THR A 17 -2.46 12.91 -28.54
C THR A 17 -2.66 13.44 -27.12
N GLU A 18 -3.47 12.74 -26.35
CA GLU A 18 -3.57 13.00 -24.91
C GLU A 18 -2.19 12.72 -24.29
N VAL A 19 -1.49 13.80 -23.96
CA VAL A 19 -0.26 13.72 -23.20
C VAL A 19 -0.69 13.41 -21.76
N GLY A 20 -0.27 12.25 -21.22
CA GLY A 20 -0.52 11.86 -19.85
C GLY A 20 0.07 12.88 -18.85
N PRO A 21 -0.26 12.75 -17.54
CA PRO A 21 0.22 13.68 -16.53
C PRO A 21 1.76 13.68 -16.47
N SER A 22 2.34 14.85 -16.21
CA SER A 22 3.79 14.99 -16.00
C SER A 22 4.23 14.24 -14.72
N PRO A 23 5.54 13.92 -14.56
CA PRO A 23 6.03 13.33 -13.31
C PRO A 23 5.68 14.14 -12.06
N ALA A 24 5.70 15.46 -12.14
CA ALA A 24 5.32 16.33 -11.03
C ALA A 24 3.83 16.24 -10.71
N GLU A 25 2.98 16.18 -11.72
CA GLU A 25 1.52 15.97 -11.54
C GLU A 25 1.19 14.61 -10.98
N LEU A 26 1.86 13.54 -11.45
CA LEU A 26 1.73 12.19 -10.89
C LEU A 26 2.11 12.16 -9.42
N LYS A 27 3.23 12.77 -9.05
CA LYS A 27 3.66 12.87 -7.66
C LYS A 27 2.63 13.61 -6.81
N ALA A 28 2.14 14.76 -7.29
CA ALA A 28 1.15 15.55 -6.57
C ALA A 28 -0.17 14.78 -6.36
N GLN A 29 -0.67 14.10 -7.39
CA GLN A 29 -1.87 13.26 -7.31
C GLN A 29 -1.66 12.08 -6.35
N TRP A 30 -0.49 11.47 -6.39
CA TRP A 30 -0.10 10.37 -5.53
C TRP A 30 -0.08 10.81 -4.06
N GLU A 31 0.59 11.91 -3.77
CA GLU A 31 0.76 12.42 -2.39
C GLU A 31 -0.52 13.04 -1.81
N ALA A 32 -1.44 13.50 -2.66
CA ALA A 32 -2.75 13.97 -2.20
C ALA A 32 -3.58 12.88 -1.50
N GLN A 33 -3.26 11.61 -1.73
CA GLN A 33 -3.88 10.46 -1.07
C GLN A 33 -3.22 10.09 0.26
N ASN A 34 -2.20 10.84 0.69
CA ASN A 34 -1.49 10.58 1.93
C ASN A 34 -2.22 11.22 3.12
N VAL A 35 -3.19 10.51 3.63
CA VAL A 35 -3.86 10.79 4.90
C VAL A 35 -3.31 9.85 5.95
N PHE A 36 -2.94 10.37 7.12
CA PHE A 36 -2.41 9.54 8.20
C PHE A 36 -3.43 8.45 8.57
N PRO A 37 -3.05 7.15 8.52
CA PRO A 37 -3.97 6.05 8.76
C PRO A 37 -4.25 5.87 10.26
N GLN A 38 -5.23 6.58 10.78
CA GLN A 38 -5.56 6.56 12.21
C GLN A 38 -5.86 5.15 12.75
N ASN A 39 -6.45 4.30 11.91
CA ASN A 39 -6.84 2.94 12.26
C ASN A 39 -5.86 1.87 11.74
N TYR A 40 -4.59 2.21 11.57
CA TYR A 40 -3.61 1.31 10.96
C TYR A 40 -3.49 -0.05 11.64
N LYS A 41 -3.61 -0.09 12.97
CA LYS A 41 -3.61 -1.35 13.74
C LYS A 41 -4.84 -2.19 13.45
N ALA A 42 -6.02 -1.58 13.42
CA ALA A 42 -7.26 -2.28 13.12
C ALA A 42 -7.27 -2.85 11.70
N ASP A 43 -6.77 -2.11 10.74
CA ASP A 43 -6.64 -2.56 9.35
C ASP A 43 -5.65 -3.75 9.26
N LEU A 44 -4.53 -3.68 9.97
CA LEU A 44 -3.58 -4.79 10.04
C LEU A 44 -4.21 -6.05 10.66
N MET A 45 -4.93 -5.90 11.76
CA MET A 45 -5.62 -7.04 12.40
C MET A 45 -6.65 -7.67 11.46
N ALA A 46 -7.41 -6.86 10.75
CA ALA A 46 -8.38 -7.35 9.77
C ALA A 46 -7.69 -8.13 8.64
N TYR A 47 -6.57 -7.62 8.14
CA TYR A 47 -5.76 -8.29 7.13
C TYR A 47 -5.18 -9.63 7.64
N MET A 48 -4.62 -9.63 8.84
CA MET A 48 -3.99 -10.82 9.43
C MET A 48 -4.97 -11.98 9.63
N ARG A 49 -6.25 -11.70 9.85
CA ARG A 49 -7.29 -12.76 9.94
C ARG A 49 -7.38 -13.63 8.70
N THR A 50 -7.10 -13.07 7.54
CA THR A 50 -7.17 -13.78 6.25
C THR A 50 -5.81 -14.18 5.71
N TYR A 51 -4.78 -13.43 6.06
CA TYR A 51 -3.41 -13.67 5.59
C TYR A 51 -2.75 -14.85 6.32
N LEU A 52 -2.99 -14.99 7.63
CA LEU A 52 -2.37 -16.04 8.44
C LEU A 52 -3.17 -17.34 8.39
N ASN A 53 -2.46 -18.48 8.37
CA ASN A 53 -3.07 -19.81 8.49
C ASN A 53 -3.79 -19.95 9.84
N ASP A 54 -3.14 -19.51 10.91
CA ASP A 54 -3.72 -19.43 12.24
C ASP A 54 -3.53 -18.00 12.79
N PRO A 55 -4.57 -17.17 12.76
CA PRO A 55 -4.50 -15.81 13.28
C PRO A 55 -4.60 -15.73 14.79
N THR A 56 -4.78 -16.85 15.47
CA THR A 56 -4.85 -16.93 16.93
C THR A 56 -3.50 -17.29 17.54
N HIS A 57 -3.30 -16.99 18.83
CA HIS A 57 -2.07 -17.33 19.55
C HIS A 57 -0.79 -16.73 18.94
N ILE A 58 -0.91 -15.59 18.28
CA ILE A 58 0.25 -14.83 17.81
C ILE A 58 1.05 -14.37 19.01
N ARG A 59 2.38 -14.44 18.90
CA ARG A 59 3.30 -14.00 19.95
C ARG A 59 4.35 -13.03 19.41
N ALA A 60 5.02 -12.30 20.31
CA ALA A 60 6.07 -11.36 19.99
C ALA A 60 5.66 -10.35 18.93
N ALA A 61 4.42 -9.88 18.98
CA ALA A 61 3.89 -8.92 18.03
C ALA A 61 4.37 -7.51 18.35
N ALA A 62 4.87 -6.81 17.34
CA ALA A 62 5.30 -5.43 17.41
C ALA A 62 4.96 -4.71 16.11
N VAL A 63 4.74 -3.42 16.19
CA VAL A 63 4.40 -2.59 15.04
C VAL A 63 5.08 -1.23 15.16
N SER A 64 5.50 -0.66 14.05
CA SER A 64 5.98 0.72 14.00
C SER A 64 4.82 1.68 13.72
N GLN A 65 4.98 2.93 14.12
CA GLN A 65 4.05 3.97 13.68
C GLN A 65 4.18 4.18 12.16
N PRO A 66 3.06 4.47 11.46
CA PRO A 66 3.12 4.83 10.06
C PRO A 66 3.98 6.07 9.83
N GLN A 67 4.89 5.98 8.87
CA GLN A 67 5.76 7.07 8.45
C GLN A 67 5.74 7.19 6.93
N LEU A 68 5.86 8.42 6.43
CA LEU A 68 6.02 8.65 5.00
C LEU A 68 7.37 8.11 4.53
N LYS A 69 7.35 7.27 3.51
CA LYS A 69 8.53 6.69 2.86
C LYS A 69 8.35 6.69 1.35
N PRO A 70 9.44 6.76 0.58
CA PRO A 70 9.36 6.70 -0.89
C PRO A 70 8.72 5.39 -1.35
N VAL A 71 7.63 5.50 -2.09
CA VAL A 71 6.91 4.39 -2.72
C VAL A 71 6.37 4.87 -4.07
N GLY A 72 6.78 4.24 -5.16
CA GLY A 72 6.35 4.64 -6.49
C GLY A 72 6.78 6.07 -6.86
N PRO A 73 5.91 6.90 -7.45
CA PRO A 73 6.27 8.25 -7.91
C PRO A 73 6.40 9.29 -6.78
N GLY A 74 6.07 8.95 -5.55
CA GLY A 74 6.13 9.85 -4.40
C GLY A 74 6.29 9.08 -3.10
N GLU A 75 5.55 9.49 -2.07
CA GLU A 75 5.59 8.85 -0.75
C GLU A 75 4.26 8.16 -0.42
N ARG A 76 4.32 7.24 0.53
CA ARG A 76 3.16 6.61 1.18
C ARG A 76 3.42 6.46 2.68
N TYR A 77 2.35 6.40 3.46
CA TYR A 77 2.47 5.95 4.84
C TYR A 77 2.78 4.46 4.87
N VAL A 78 3.84 4.11 5.58
CA VAL A 78 4.35 2.75 5.72
C VAL A 78 4.50 2.42 7.19
N ALA A 79 3.97 1.29 7.61
CA ALA A 79 4.20 0.71 8.93
C ALA A 79 4.83 -0.67 8.78
N CYS A 80 5.77 -0.99 9.67
CA CYS A 80 6.36 -2.31 9.74
C CYS A 80 5.71 -3.10 10.88
N VAL A 81 5.46 -4.38 10.65
CA VAL A 81 4.92 -5.28 11.67
C VAL A 81 5.82 -6.51 11.78
N ARG A 82 6.02 -6.97 13.00
CA ARG A 82 6.76 -8.18 13.31
C ARG A 82 5.92 -9.06 14.21
N PHE A 83 5.92 -10.35 13.97
CA PHE A 83 5.14 -11.31 14.74
C PHE A 83 5.67 -12.72 14.53
N ASP A 84 5.29 -13.61 15.44
CA ASP A 84 5.50 -15.05 15.32
C ASP A 84 4.15 -15.76 15.40
N ALA A 85 3.75 -16.37 14.28
CA ALA A 85 2.46 -17.01 14.13
C ALA A 85 2.62 -18.52 13.94
N ARG A 86 1.57 -19.28 14.28
CA ARG A 86 1.55 -20.73 14.10
C ARG A 86 1.26 -21.11 12.64
N LYS A 87 1.93 -22.15 12.20
CA LYS A 87 1.62 -22.84 10.94
C LYS A 87 0.33 -23.67 11.11
N SER A 88 -0.19 -24.20 10.00
CA SER A 88 -1.36 -25.08 9.98
C SER A 88 -1.25 -26.27 10.95
N GLY A 89 -0.04 -26.78 11.21
CA GLY A 89 0.21 -27.85 12.18
C GLY A 89 0.29 -27.42 13.65
N GLY A 90 0.07 -26.15 13.96
CA GLY A 90 0.11 -25.61 15.31
C GLY A 90 1.49 -25.20 15.81
N GLN A 91 2.54 -25.43 15.04
CA GLN A 91 3.91 -25.05 15.39
C GLN A 91 4.16 -23.60 14.99
N TYR A 92 4.95 -22.88 15.79
CA TYR A 92 5.36 -21.52 15.44
C TYR A 92 6.37 -21.52 14.29
N ALA A 93 6.16 -20.58 13.36
CA ALA A 93 6.99 -20.46 12.17
C ALA A 93 8.32 -19.73 12.44
N GLY A 94 8.44 -19.05 13.57
CA GLY A 94 9.51 -18.10 13.88
C GLY A 94 9.14 -16.65 13.53
N PRO A 95 9.95 -15.68 13.98
CA PRO A 95 9.68 -14.27 13.73
C PRO A 95 9.58 -13.94 12.23
N LYS A 96 8.55 -13.20 11.87
CA LYS A 96 8.30 -12.71 10.52
C LYS A 96 8.07 -11.22 10.53
N GLU A 97 8.56 -10.53 9.51
CA GLU A 97 8.32 -9.11 9.34
C GLU A 97 7.54 -8.86 8.05
N GLY A 98 6.74 -7.80 8.06
CA GLY A 98 6.00 -7.36 6.91
C GLY A 98 5.86 -5.84 6.86
N VAL A 99 5.54 -5.36 5.69
CA VAL A 99 5.41 -3.93 5.37
C VAL A 99 3.97 -3.65 4.98
N ALA A 100 3.30 -2.81 5.74
CA ALA A 100 1.96 -2.33 5.44
C ALA A 100 2.04 -0.95 4.78
N ILE A 101 1.45 -0.82 3.60
CA ILE A 101 1.39 0.44 2.85
C ILE A 101 -0.05 0.92 2.83
N TYR A 102 -0.25 2.19 3.19
CA TYR A 102 -1.56 2.82 3.34
C TYR A 102 -1.80 3.87 2.27
N VAL A 103 -3.01 3.89 1.76
CA VAL A 103 -3.51 4.88 0.80
C VAL A 103 -4.87 5.37 1.27
N SER A 104 -5.09 6.67 1.27
CA SER A 104 -6.37 7.27 1.68
C SER A 104 -6.91 6.71 3.01
N ASN A 105 -6.04 6.67 4.01
CA ASN A 105 -6.35 6.19 5.36
C ASN A 105 -6.70 4.69 5.46
N LYS A 106 -6.37 3.88 4.47
CA LYS A 106 -6.67 2.44 4.43
C LYS A 106 -5.44 1.62 4.06
N LEU A 107 -5.36 0.40 4.58
CA LEU A 107 -4.36 -0.56 4.15
C LEU A 107 -4.59 -0.91 2.68
N ASP A 108 -3.59 -0.63 1.85
CA ASP A 108 -3.62 -0.89 0.42
C ASP A 108 -2.85 -2.16 0.04
N ARG A 109 -1.65 -2.31 0.57
CA ARG A 109 -0.78 -3.45 0.27
C ARG A 109 -0.04 -3.93 1.51
N PHE A 110 0.21 -5.23 1.53
CA PHE A 110 1.09 -5.87 2.50
C PHE A 110 2.20 -6.62 1.76
N LEU A 111 3.44 -6.32 2.09
CA LEU A 111 4.62 -6.89 1.47
C LEU A 111 5.42 -7.66 2.52
N ASP A 112 5.83 -8.86 2.21
CA ASP A 112 6.60 -9.72 3.12
C ASP A 112 7.90 -10.27 2.51
N ALA A 113 8.21 -9.87 1.28
CA ALA A 113 9.45 -10.29 0.65
C ALA A 113 10.67 -9.67 1.37
N PRO A 114 11.75 -10.44 1.55
CA PRO A 114 12.92 -9.97 2.31
C PRO A 114 13.53 -8.66 1.81
N LYS A 115 13.47 -8.40 0.52
CA LYS A 115 13.99 -7.17 -0.07
C LYS A 115 13.21 -5.95 0.40
N GLU A 116 11.88 -6.00 0.31
CA GLU A 116 10.99 -4.91 0.72
C GLU A 116 11.06 -4.68 2.23
N VAL A 117 11.09 -5.75 3.01
CA VAL A 117 11.25 -5.66 4.47
C VAL A 117 12.56 -4.95 4.82
N ARG A 118 13.68 -5.31 4.20
CA ARG A 118 14.96 -4.63 4.44
C ARG A 118 14.93 -3.16 4.03
N GLU A 119 14.29 -2.87 2.91
CA GLU A 119 14.21 -1.50 2.39
C GLU A 119 13.37 -0.59 3.30
N PHE A 120 12.19 -1.04 3.70
CA PHE A 120 11.24 -0.21 4.43
C PHE A 120 11.36 -0.29 5.95
N CYS A 121 11.90 -1.37 6.50
CA CYS A 121 11.87 -1.65 7.93
C CYS A 121 13.22 -1.56 8.65
N LYS A 122 14.30 -1.24 7.94
CA LYS A 122 15.64 -1.16 8.55
C LYS A 122 15.75 -0.20 9.73
N ASP A 123 14.98 0.90 9.68
CA ASP A 123 14.97 1.94 10.72
C ASP A 123 13.66 1.94 11.52
N ALA A 124 12.89 0.85 11.48
CA ALA A 124 11.60 0.79 12.14
C ALA A 124 11.75 0.81 13.67
N ALA A 125 11.07 1.76 14.30
CA ALA A 125 10.95 1.81 15.74
C ALA A 125 9.74 0.99 16.19
N TYR A 126 9.95 -0.28 16.48
CA TYR A 126 8.91 -1.19 16.90
C TYR A 126 8.44 -0.90 18.34
N ALA A 127 7.14 -0.94 18.54
CA ALA A 127 6.50 -0.96 19.84
C ALA A 127 5.63 -2.22 19.97
N PRO A 128 5.37 -2.70 21.19
CA PRO A 128 4.50 -3.86 21.39
C PRO A 128 3.15 -3.69 20.72
N PHE A 129 2.63 -4.79 20.17
CA PHE A 129 1.32 -4.84 19.52
C PHE A 129 0.44 -5.93 20.16
N PRO A 130 0.02 -5.74 21.43
CA PRO A 130 -0.69 -6.77 22.18
C PRO A 130 -2.07 -7.11 21.61
N GLU A 131 -2.72 -6.16 20.93
CA GLU A 131 -4.01 -6.39 20.26
C GLU A 131 -3.92 -7.47 19.18
N LEU A 132 -2.78 -7.56 18.48
CA LEU A 132 -2.55 -8.62 17.50
C LEU A 132 -2.39 -9.99 18.18
N GLU A 133 -1.78 -10.04 19.36
CA GLU A 133 -1.57 -11.28 20.13
C GLU A 133 -2.87 -11.87 20.67
N THR A 134 -3.90 -11.04 20.84
CA THR A 134 -5.23 -11.46 21.32
C THR A 134 -6.26 -11.61 20.20
N LEU A 135 -5.80 -11.62 18.97
CA LEU A 135 -6.66 -11.73 17.80
C LEU A 135 -7.43 -13.06 17.82
N LYS A 136 -8.73 -12.97 17.51
CA LYS A 136 -9.64 -14.11 17.38
C LYS A 136 -10.12 -14.26 15.94
N ARG A 137 -10.52 -15.47 15.57
CA ARG A 137 -11.18 -15.70 14.28
C ARG A 137 -12.54 -15.02 14.19
#